data_6c2f7976cb199d3972c047926597c62a
#
_entry.id   6c2f7976cb199d3972c047926597c62a
#
_cell.length_a   1.000
_cell.length_b   1.000
_cell.length_c   1.000
_cell.angle_alpha   90.00
_cell.angle_beta   90.00
_cell.angle_gamma   90.00
#
_symmetry.space_group_name_H-M   'P 1'
#
loop_
_entity.id
_entity.type
_entity.pdbx_description
1 polymer ?
#
loop_
_entity_poly.entity_id
_entity_poly.type
_entity_poly.pdbx_seq_one_letter_code
_entity_poly.pdbx_strand_id
1 'polypeptide(L)'
;RRHSRAQAIELCQRVKEARPEIALGADLIAGFPTETDEHFANLLSIVDACGLAFVHAFTFSPREGTPAARMPQLDRALIKTRAAQLREIGAAALKRHLDAWVGRDETGIIERNGFARLPDFTPVHFDGGGEGSQRLRFTGHDGQHLIGVAT
;
A
#
# COMPACT_ATOMS: atom_id res chain seq x y z
N ARG A 1 -17.29 -2.06 -13.48
CA ARG A 1 -15.84 -2.42 -13.46
C ARG A 1 -15.51 -3.31 -14.66
N ARG A 2 -14.28 -3.21 -15.15
CA ARG A 2 -13.80 -4.03 -16.29
C ARG A 2 -13.19 -5.37 -15.83
N HIS A 3 -13.01 -5.62 -14.52
CA HIS A 3 -12.47 -6.84 -13.96
C HIS A 3 -13.20 -7.20 -12.66
N SER A 4 -13.23 -8.49 -12.33
CA SER A 4 -13.74 -9.01 -11.07
C SER A 4 -12.66 -9.05 -9.98
N ARG A 5 -13.09 -9.29 -8.72
CA ARG A 5 -12.18 -9.54 -7.59
C ARG A 5 -11.27 -10.75 -7.85
N ALA A 6 -11.84 -11.84 -8.36
CA ALA A 6 -11.08 -13.06 -8.68
C ALA A 6 -9.97 -12.80 -9.70
N GLN A 7 -10.28 -12.05 -10.77
CA GLN A 7 -9.28 -11.67 -11.78
C GLN A 7 -8.18 -10.78 -11.22
N ALA A 8 -8.50 -9.88 -10.29
CA ALA A 8 -7.48 -9.07 -9.63
C ALA A 8 -6.54 -9.91 -8.77
N ILE A 9 -7.07 -10.86 -8.00
CA ILE A 9 -6.27 -11.78 -7.18
C ILE A 9 -5.39 -12.67 -8.07
N GLU A 10 -5.95 -13.26 -9.12
CA GLU A 10 -5.22 -14.08 -10.08
C GLU A 10 -4.06 -13.29 -10.73
N LEU A 11 -4.31 -12.05 -11.14
CA LEU A 11 -3.26 -11.18 -11.68
C LEU A 11 -2.13 -10.97 -10.66
N CYS A 12 -2.47 -10.65 -9.41
CA CYS A 12 -1.47 -10.45 -8.34
C CYS A 12 -0.64 -11.73 -8.12
N GLN A 13 -1.27 -12.89 -8.10
CA GLN A 13 -0.59 -14.19 -7.96
C GLN A 13 0.38 -14.43 -9.11
N ARG A 14 -0.07 -14.28 -10.36
CA ARG A 14 0.78 -14.44 -11.54
C ARG A 14 1.97 -13.47 -11.57
N VAL A 15 1.76 -12.23 -11.13
CA VAL A 15 2.85 -11.25 -11.02
C VAL A 15 3.86 -11.68 -9.97
N LYS A 16 3.40 -12.16 -8.81
CA LYS A 16 4.27 -12.67 -7.75
C LYS A 16 5.01 -13.94 -8.14
N GLU A 17 4.39 -14.83 -8.93
CA GLU A 17 5.07 -16.02 -9.49
C GLU A 17 6.19 -15.64 -10.45
N ALA A 18 5.94 -14.65 -11.32
CA ALA A 18 6.94 -14.15 -12.27
C ALA A 18 8.05 -13.31 -11.59
N ARG A 19 7.72 -12.54 -10.56
CA ARG A 19 8.62 -11.64 -9.85
C ARG A 19 8.32 -11.70 -8.34
N PRO A 20 8.84 -12.71 -7.60
CA PRO A 20 8.53 -12.89 -6.16
C PRO A 20 8.89 -11.69 -5.28
N GLU A 21 9.91 -10.92 -5.67
CA GLU A 21 10.39 -9.75 -4.94
C GLU A 21 9.56 -8.48 -5.19
N ILE A 22 8.62 -8.50 -6.15
CA ILE A 22 7.86 -7.29 -6.48
C ILE A 22 6.95 -6.88 -5.32
N ALA A 23 6.95 -5.59 -4.97
CA ALA A 23 5.96 -5.02 -4.08
C ALA A 23 4.72 -4.58 -4.87
N LEU A 24 3.55 -4.99 -4.40
CA LEU A 24 2.27 -4.61 -5.00
C LEU A 24 1.62 -3.52 -4.18
N GLY A 25 1.03 -2.55 -4.85
CA GLY A 25 0.28 -1.47 -4.23
C GLY A 25 -1.08 -1.28 -4.86
N ALA A 26 -2.02 -0.71 -4.10
CA ALA A 26 -3.35 -0.38 -4.62
C ALA A 26 -3.95 0.85 -3.95
N ASP A 27 -4.70 1.62 -4.75
CA ASP A 27 -5.60 2.65 -4.28
C ASP A 27 -6.97 2.03 -4.00
N LEU A 28 -7.41 2.06 -2.74
CA LEU A 28 -8.65 1.47 -2.29
C LEU A 28 -9.60 2.54 -1.76
N ILE A 29 -10.86 2.52 -2.21
CA ILE A 29 -11.88 3.50 -1.84
C ILE A 29 -12.91 2.84 -0.95
N ALA A 30 -13.09 3.35 0.27
CA ALA A 30 -14.15 2.97 1.19
C ALA A 30 -15.33 3.94 1.10
N GLY A 31 -16.55 3.42 1.27
CA GLY A 31 -17.75 4.24 1.35
C GLY A 31 -18.43 4.55 0.04
N PHE A 32 -18.26 3.73 -0.99
CA PHE A 32 -19.07 3.88 -2.21
C PHE A 32 -20.57 3.74 -1.91
N PRO A 33 -21.48 4.51 -2.52
CA PRO A 33 -22.92 4.57 -2.14
C PRO A 33 -23.66 3.25 -2.00
N THR A 34 -23.23 2.19 -2.67
CA THR A 34 -23.85 0.84 -2.56
C THR A 34 -23.01 -0.13 -1.74
N GLU A 35 -22.00 0.33 -1.02
CA GLU A 35 -21.12 -0.53 -0.25
C GLU A 35 -21.85 -1.08 0.98
N THR A 36 -22.08 -2.38 1.02
CA THR A 36 -22.58 -3.11 2.20
C THR A 36 -21.43 -3.51 3.12
N ASP A 37 -21.74 -4.05 4.32
CA ASP A 37 -20.73 -4.58 5.23
C ASP A 37 -19.99 -5.77 4.61
N GLU A 38 -20.66 -6.61 3.84
CA GLU A 38 -20.04 -7.70 3.09
C GLU A 38 -19.09 -7.19 2.02
N HIS A 39 -19.50 -6.17 1.26
CA HIS A 39 -18.61 -5.53 0.26
C HIS A 39 -17.38 -4.94 0.93
N PHE A 40 -17.54 -4.31 2.08
CA PHE A 40 -16.43 -3.75 2.83
C PHE A 40 -15.49 -4.83 3.39
N ALA A 41 -16.03 -5.93 3.95
CA ALA A 41 -15.24 -7.07 4.37
C ALA A 41 -14.42 -7.67 3.21
N ASN A 42 -15.03 -7.78 2.03
CA ASN A 42 -14.35 -8.20 0.79
C ASN A 42 -13.26 -7.20 0.36
N LEU A 43 -13.45 -5.89 0.59
CA LEU A 43 -12.43 -4.87 0.33
C LEU A 43 -11.23 -5.02 1.28
N LEU A 44 -11.46 -5.26 2.57
CA LEU A 44 -10.39 -5.49 3.53
C LEU A 44 -9.58 -6.75 3.19
N SER A 45 -10.26 -7.84 2.89
CA SER A 45 -9.62 -9.13 2.61
C SER A 45 -8.79 -9.15 1.32
N ILE A 46 -8.97 -8.19 0.39
CA ILE A 46 -8.18 -8.17 -0.84
C ILE A 46 -6.71 -7.80 -0.59
N VAL A 47 -6.44 -7.08 0.50
CA VAL A 47 -5.08 -6.67 0.88
C VAL A 47 -4.19 -7.91 1.07
N ASP A 48 -4.67 -8.86 1.85
CA ASP A 48 -3.94 -10.12 2.08
C ASP A 48 -4.02 -11.06 0.87
N ALA A 49 -5.20 -11.17 0.23
CA ALA A 49 -5.40 -12.06 -0.92
C ALA A 49 -4.51 -11.69 -2.13
N CYS A 50 -4.19 -10.40 -2.31
CA CYS A 50 -3.28 -9.91 -3.33
C CYS A 50 -1.83 -9.77 -2.81
N GLY A 51 -1.57 -9.94 -1.52
CA GLY A 51 -0.26 -9.70 -0.92
C GLY A 51 0.21 -8.27 -1.13
N LEU A 52 -0.69 -7.29 -0.91
CA LEU A 52 -0.34 -5.88 -1.07
C LEU A 52 0.64 -5.45 0.02
N ALA A 53 1.66 -4.70 -0.37
CA ALA A 53 2.60 -4.02 0.53
C ALA A 53 2.15 -2.57 0.79
N PHE A 54 1.65 -1.90 -0.24
CA PHE A 54 1.26 -0.50 -0.19
C PHE A 54 -0.24 -0.34 -0.42
N VAL A 55 -0.94 0.29 0.53
CA VAL A 55 -2.38 0.57 0.44
C VAL A 55 -2.62 2.06 0.65
N HIS A 56 -3.13 2.71 -0.39
CA HIS A 56 -3.63 4.07 -0.29
C HIS A 56 -5.14 4.04 -0.07
N ALA A 57 -5.57 4.32 1.16
CA ALA A 57 -6.97 4.28 1.57
C ALA A 57 -7.64 5.64 1.38
N PHE A 58 -8.61 5.70 0.49
CA PHE A 58 -9.41 6.88 0.20
C PHE A 58 -10.84 6.72 0.71
N THR A 59 -11.45 7.83 1.13
CA THR A 59 -12.91 7.92 1.29
C THR A 59 -13.54 8.22 -0.06
N PHE A 60 -14.71 7.62 -0.34
CA PHE A 60 -15.49 8.02 -1.50
C PHE A 60 -15.87 9.50 -1.39
N SER A 61 -15.69 10.22 -2.48
CA SER A 61 -16.12 11.62 -2.62
C SER A 61 -17.00 11.76 -3.90
N PRO A 62 -18.26 12.16 -3.76
CA PRO A 62 -19.13 12.34 -4.92
C PRO A 62 -18.59 13.46 -5.83
N ARG A 63 -18.54 13.18 -7.12
CA ARG A 63 -18.18 14.18 -8.14
C ARG A 63 -19.43 14.57 -8.91
N GLU A 64 -19.70 15.87 -9.01
CA GLU A 64 -20.80 16.40 -9.76
C GLU A 64 -20.83 15.83 -11.20
N GLY A 65 -22.02 15.57 -11.72
CA GLY A 65 -22.23 14.99 -13.06
C GLY A 65 -22.09 13.48 -13.13
N THR A 66 -21.61 12.80 -12.09
CA THR A 66 -21.46 11.33 -12.11
C THR A 66 -22.73 10.61 -11.64
N PRO A 67 -23.04 9.38 -12.14
CA PRO A 67 -24.13 8.57 -11.59
C PRO A 67 -24.02 8.34 -10.09
N ALA A 68 -22.82 8.08 -9.57
CA ALA A 68 -22.57 7.82 -8.16
C ALA A 68 -22.91 9.02 -7.25
N ALA A 69 -22.75 10.25 -7.73
CA ALA A 69 -23.13 11.45 -6.98
C ALA A 69 -24.65 11.58 -6.78
N ARG A 70 -25.46 10.95 -7.66
CA ARG A 70 -26.94 10.95 -7.61
C ARG A 70 -27.51 9.82 -6.77
N MET A 71 -26.67 8.86 -6.34
CA MET A 71 -27.09 7.74 -5.51
C MET A 71 -27.24 8.19 -4.06
N PRO A 72 -28.08 7.53 -3.23
CA PRO A 72 -28.10 7.74 -1.80
C PRO A 72 -26.71 7.53 -1.20
N GLN A 73 -26.17 8.54 -0.55
CA GLN A 73 -24.84 8.49 0.03
C GLN A 73 -24.87 7.77 1.38
N LEU A 74 -23.79 7.05 1.71
CA LEU A 74 -23.61 6.47 3.03
C LEU A 74 -23.36 7.57 4.08
N ASP A 75 -23.63 7.25 5.34
CA ASP A 75 -23.33 8.14 6.46
C ASP A 75 -21.84 8.47 6.54
N ARG A 76 -21.52 9.74 6.79
CA ARG A 76 -20.12 10.21 6.83
C ARG A 76 -19.31 9.58 7.96
N ALA A 77 -19.92 9.28 9.09
CA ALA A 77 -19.23 8.62 10.20
C ALA A 77 -18.88 7.18 9.84
N LEU A 78 -19.80 6.46 9.17
CA LEU A 78 -19.54 5.11 8.65
C LEU A 78 -18.38 5.12 7.63
N ILE A 79 -18.40 6.04 6.67
CA ILE A 79 -17.31 6.17 5.66
C ILE A 79 -15.97 6.42 6.36
N LYS A 80 -15.94 7.31 7.35
CA LYS A 80 -14.72 7.64 8.11
C LYS A 80 -14.20 6.42 8.89
N THR A 81 -15.10 5.67 9.52
CA THR A 81 -14.76 4.44 10.27
C THR A 81 -14.18 3.37 9.33
N ARG A 82 -14.84 3.11 8.20
CA ARG A 82 -14.34 2.15 7.21
C ARG A 82 -12.98 2.55 6.63
N ALA A 83 -12.79 3.81 6.32
CA ALA A 83 -11.49 4.30 5.84
C ALA A 83 -10.39 4.21 6.92
N ALA A 84 -10.72 4.36 8.20
CA ALA A 84 -9.77 4.14 9.29
C ALA A 84 -9.35 2.68 9.38
N GLN A 85 -10.30 1.74 9.36
CA GLN A 85 -10.02 0.30 9.36
C GLN A 85 -9.18 -0.12 8.14
N LEU A 86 -9.48 0.43 6.97
CA LEU A 86 -8.70 0.16 5.76
C LEU A 86 -7.25 0.66 5.89
N ARG A 87 -7.03 1.84 6.51
CA ARG A 87 -5.68 2.35 6.81
C ARG A 87 -4.93 1.48 7.81
N GLU A 88 -5.60 0.96 8.83
CA GLU A 88 -4.98 0.05 9.81
C GLU A 88 -4.50 -1.23 9.16
N ILE A 89 -5.32 -1.86 8.31
CA ILE A 89 -4.92 -3.05 7.55
C ILE A 89 -3.77 -2.73 6.59
N GLY A 90 -3.82 -1.57 5.91
CA GLY A 90 -2.74 -1.11 5.06
C GLY A 90 -1.43 -0.89 5.82
N ALA A 91 -1.49 -0.30 7.01
CA ALA A 91 -0.32 -0.11 7.87
C ALA A 91 0.27 -1.46 8.34
N ALA A 92 -0.58 -2.42 8.68
CA ALA A 92 -0.14 -3.77 9.04
C ALA A 92 0.52 -4.49 7.84
N ALA A 93 -0.01 -4.31 6.64
CA ALA A 93 0.57 -4.87 5.42
C ALA A 93 1.94 -4.26 5.12
N LEU A 94 2.07 -2.94 5.22
CA LEU A 94 3.35 -2.24 5.07
C LEU A 94 4.36 -2.72 6.11
N LYS A 95 3.95 -2.84 7.37
CA LYS A 95 4.83 -3.34 8.43
C LYS A 95 5.39 -4.72 8.10
N ARG A 96 4.55 -5.68 7.69
CA ARG A 96 5.01 -7.02 7.26
C ARG A 96 6.01 -6.96 6.10
N HIS A 97 5.78 -6.04 5.15
CA HIS A 97 6.70 -5.83 4.05
C HIS A 97 8.06 -5.29 4.54
N LEU A 98 8.06 -4.30 5.42
CA LEU A 98 9.28 -3.75 6.01
C LEU A 98 10.03 -4.77 6.89
N ASP A 99 9.30 -5.56 7.69
CA ASP A 99 9.87 -6.65 8.51
C ASP A 99 10.67 -7.64 7.64
N ALA A 100 10.19 -7.92 6.41
CA ALA A 100 10.87 -8.83 5.49
C ALA A 100 12.17 -8.26 4.90
N TRP A 101 12.38 -6.96 4.96
CA TRP A 101 13.60 -6.29 4.52
C TRP A 101 14.68 -6.19 5.61
N VAL A 102 14.31 -6.24 6.89
CA VAL A 102 15.26 -6.11 8.00
C VAL A 102 16.33 -7.21 7.94
N GLY A 103 17.59 -6.82 8.05
CA GLY A 103 18.76 -7.70 7.95
C GLY A 103 19.24 -7.96 6.53
N ARG A 104 18.57 -7.43 5.50
CA ARG A 104 19.00 -7.54 4.09
C ARG A 104 19.79 -6.33 3.65
N ASP A 105 20.48 -6.50 2.53
CA ASP A 105 21.18 -5.43 1.81
C ASP A 105 20.51 -5.24 0.45
N GLU A 106 20.33 -3.99 0.03
CA GLU A 106 19.86 -3.66 -1.31
C GLU A 106 20.44 -2.31 -1.75
N THR A 107 20.48 -2.09 -3.06
CA THR A 107 20.85 -0.80 -3.63
C THR A 107 19.64 0.12 -3.69
N GLY A 108 19.74 1.25 -2.99
CA GLY A 108 18.73 2.31 -3.03
C GLY A 108 19.21 3.54 -3.78
N ILE A 109 18.29 4.30 -4.31
CA ILE A 109 18.55 5.63 -4.88
C ILE A 109 18.43 6.64 -3.76
N ILE A 110 19.50 7.41 -3.53
CA ILE A 110 19.50 8.47 -2.52
C ILE A 110 18.66 9.64 -3.02
N GLU A 111 17.65 9.98 -2.24
CA GLU A 111 16.78 11.13 -2.41
C GLU A 111 17.27 12.28 -1.52
N ARG A 112 16.67 13.45 -1.64
CA ARG A 112 17.01 14.60 -0.78
C ARG A 112 16.51 14.37 0.66
N ASN A 113 17.11 15.05 1.62
CA ASN A 113 16.65 15.15 3.02
C ASN A 113 16.76 13.83 3.85
N GLY A 114 17.78 13.02 3.64
CA GLY A 114 18.00 11.83 4.47
C GLY A 114 17.09 10.64 4.11
N PHE A 115 16.64 10.58 2.86
CA PHE A 115 15.83 9.48 2.37
C PHE A 115 16.52 8.75 1.21
N ALA A 116 16.21 7.48 1.08
CA ALA A 116 16.51 6.67 -0.08
C ALA A 116 15.27 5.87 -0.49
N ARG A 117 15.29 5.35 -1.72
CA ARG A 117 14.20 4.54 -2.26
C ARG A 117 14.74 3.28 -2.92
N LEU A 118 14.15 2.14 -2.57
CA LEU A 118 14.49 0.84 -3.15
C LEU A 118 13.83 0.67 -4.53
N PRO A 119 14.28 -0.31 -5.33
CA PRO A 119 13.70 -0.59 -6.65
C PRO A 119 12.21 -0.93 -6.64
N ASP A 120 11.70 -1.43 -5.52
CA ASP A 120 10.28 -1.72 -5.28
C ASP A 120 9.50 -0.55 -4.67
N PHE A 121 10.10 0.65 -4.66
CA PHE A 121 9.57 1.88 -4.07
C PHE A 121 9.52 1.92 -2.54
N THR A 122 10.06 0.93 -1.85
CA THR A 122 10.13 0.94 -0.38
C THR A 122 10.96 2.15 0.09
N PRO A 123 10.39 3.00 0.96
CA PRO A 123 11.11 4.17 1.46
C PRO A 123 12.08 3.79 2.56
N VAL A 124 13.25 4.44 2.59
CA VAL A 124 14.32 4.22 3.54
C VAL A 124 14.75 5.54 4.16
N HIS A 125 14.82 5.60 5.48
CA HIS A 125 15.56 6.62 6.21
C HIS A 125 17.05 6.30 6.12
N PHE A 126 17.83 7.25 5.62
CA PHE A 126 19.27 7.11 5.43
C PHE A 126 19.99 8.43 5.74
N ASP A 127 20.65 8.50 6.88
CA ASP A 127 21.37 9.69 7.33
C ASP A 127 22.79 9.84 6.72
N GLY A 128 23.20 8.90 5.89
CA GLY A 128 24.44 8.97 5.12
C GLY A 128 24.31 9.98 3.97
N GLY A 129 25.28 10.85 3.82
CA GLY A 129 25.34 11.75 2.68
C GLY A 129 25.63 11.00 1.37
N GLY A 130 25.39 11.63 0.24
CA GLY A 130 25.69 11.09 -1.08
C GLY A 130 24.60 11.41 -2.09
N GLU A 131 24.86 11.08 -3.34
CA GLU A 131 23.93 11.18 -4.47
C GLU A 131 23.98 9.89 -5.28
N GLY A 132 22.90 9.63 -6.02
CA GLY A 132 22.81 8.47 -6.90
C GLY A 132 22.48 7.17 -6.18
N SER A 133 23.04 6.06 -6.64
CA SER A 133 22.76 4.73 -6.10
C SER A 133 23.78 4.35 -5.04
N GLN A 134 23.29 3.82 -3.90
CA GLN A 134 24.15 3.36 -2.80
C GLN A 134 23.63 2.04 -2.25
N ARG A 135 24.55 1.13 -1.88
CA ARG A 135 24.20 -0.12 -1.21
C ARG A 135 23.94 0.16 0.27
N LEU A 136 22.82 -0.32 0.76
CA LEU A 136 22.33 -0.08 2.12
C LEU A 136 22.04 -1.41 2.81
N ARG A 137 22.35 -1.51 4.10
CA ARG A 137 21.86 -2.56 4.99
C ARG A 137 20.72 -2.03 5.84
N PHE A 138 19.65 -2.80 5.98
CA PHE A 138 18.49 -2.40 6.76
C PHE A 138 18.57 -2.97 8.17
N THR A 139 18.65 -2.07 9.15
CA THR A 139 18.82 -2.44 10.58
C THR A 139 17.51 -2.50 11.34
N GLY A 140 16.43 -1.92 10.77
CA GLY A 140 15.10 -1.85 11.36
C GLY A 140 14.15 -1.02 10.52
N HIS A 141 13.03 -0.63 11.10
CA HIS A 141 12.05 0.29 10.49
C HIS A 141 11.25 1.03 11.57
N ASP A 142 10.65 2.17 11.21
CA ASP A 142 9.76 2.97 12.07
C ASP A 142 8.26 2.65 11.87
N GLY A 143 7.95 1.66 11.03
CA GLY A 143 6.60 1.29 10.61
C GLY A 143 6.15 1.97 9.31
N GLN A 144 6.90 2.94 8.82
CA GLN A 144 6.65 3.64 7.54
C GLN A 144 7.87 3.58 6.61
N HIS A 145 9.08 3.59 7.17
CA HIS A 145 10.35 3.61 6.44
C HIS A 145 11.29 2.56 7.02
N LEU A 146 12.09 1.93 6.17
CA LEU A 146 13.27 1.19 6.63
C LEU A 146 14.29 2.16 7.22
N ILE A 147 15.15 1.67 8.12
CA ILE A 147 16.34 2.37 8.62
C ILE A 147 17.53 1.74 7.95
N GLY A 148 18.18 2.48 7.06
CA GLY A 148 19.34 2.04 6.28
C GLY A 148 20.64 2.64 6.77
N VAL A 149 21.71 1.85 6.68
CA VAL A 149 23.09 2.29 6.87
C VAL A 149 23.93 1.92 5.65
N ALA A 150 24.94 2.72 5.30
CA ALA A 150 25.85 2.39 4.19
C ALA A 150 26.65 1.12 4.52
N THR A 151 26.85 0.27 3.51
CA THR A 151 27.69 -0.93 3.59
C THR A 151 28.97 -0.77 2.78
#